data_eca485c8c2e98811ef5dcb318a5d2d8c
#
_entry.id   eca485c8c2e98811ef5dcb318a5d2d8c
#
_cell.length_a   1.000
_cell.length_b   1.000
_cell.length_c   1.000
_cell.angle_alpha   90.00
_cell.angle_beta   90.00
_cell.angle_gamma   90.00
#
_symmetry.space_group_name_H-M   'P 1'
#
loop_
_entity.id
_entity.type
_entity.pdbx_description
1 polymer ?
#
loop_
_entity_poly.entity_id
_entity_poly.type
_entity_poly.pdbx_seq_one_letter_code
_entity_poly.pdbx_strand_id
1 'polypeptide(L)' 'MIAVKIINKRKLNVRTLKGVFSIVLEEWKDERGYTVRVPKLPEIVTEGNSIKKAKKMAKEAIELRFVSVTS' A
#
# COMPACT_ATOMS: atom_id res chain seq x y z
N MET A 1 3.80 -5.12 22.60
CA MET A 1 3.53 -4.59 21.27
C MET A 1 4.80 -4.07 20.64
N ILE A 2 5.08 -4.52 19.46
CA ILE A 2 6.29 -4.10 18.75
C ILE A 2 5.92 -3.05 17.73
N ALA A 3 6.53 -1.88 17.89
CA ALA A 3 6.33 -0.81 16.93
C ALA A 3 7.39 -0.93 15.86
N VAL A 4 6.97 -0.93 14.61
CA VAL A 4 7.90 -0.95 13.49
C VAL A 4 8.43 0.45 13.29
N LYS A 5 9.77 0.58 13.28
CA LYS A 5 10.39 1.86 12.98
C LYS A 5 10.43 2.08 11.50
N ILE A 6 9.98 3.25 11.08
CA ILE A 6 9.99 3.64 9.68
C ILE A 6 11.20 4.53 9.44
N ILE A 7 12.06 4.14 8.50
CA ILE A 7 13.26 4.90 8.20
C ILE A 7 13.13 5.75 6.95
N ASN A 8 12.15 5.45 6.12
CA ASN A 8 12.01 6.20 4.88
C ASN A 8 10.58 6.09 4.39
N LYS A 9 10.13 7.15 3.72
CA LYS A 9 8.81 7.16 3.09
C LYS A 9 9.00 7.50 1.63
N ARG A 10 8.36 6.72 0.77
CA ARG A 10 8.45 6.90 -0.66
C ARG A 10 7.05 7.01 -1.25
N LYS A 11 6.86 8.02 -2.06
CA LYS A 11 5.58 8.21 -2.72
C LYS A 11 5.66 7.66 -4.14
N LEU A 12 4.71 6.81 -4.49
CA LEU A 12 4.65 6.20 -5.81
C LEU A 12 3.22 6.29 -6.33
N ASN A 13 3.09 6.07 -7.63
CA ASN A 13 1.77 5.99 -8.25
C ASN A 13 1.53 4.56 -8.68
N VAL A 14 0.29 4.13 -8.53
CA VAL A 14 -0.13 2.79 -8.93
C VAL A 14 -1.33 2.94 -9.86
N ARG A 15 -1.24 2.28 -11.01
CA ARG A 15 -2.36 2.27 -11.95
C ARG A 15 -3.29 1.11 -11.61
N THR A 16 -4.56 1.42 -11.47
CA THR A 16 -5.57 0.42 -11.18
C THR A 16 -6.70 0.53 -12.21
N LEU A 17 -7.64 -0.40 -12.11
CA LEU A 17 -8.82 -0.35 -12.96
C LEU A 17 -9.66 0.90 -12.72
N LYS A 18 -9.47 1.55 -11.58
CA LYS A 18 -10.21 2.76 -11.23
C LYS A 18 -9.38 4.02 -11.39
N GLY A 19 -8.24 3.92 -12.08
CA GLY A 19 -7.38 5.05 -12.32
C GLY A 19 -6.07 4.95 -11.56
N VAL A 20 -5.35 6.06 -11.53
CA VAL A 20 -4.04 6.10 -10.89
C VAL A 20 -4.19 6.65 -9.47
N PHE A 21 -3.60 5.95 -8.52
CA PHE A 21 -3.63 6.34 -7.12
C PHE A 21 -2.22 6.54 -6.61
N SER A 22 -2.05 7.60 -5.82
CA SER A 22 -0.79 7.79 -5.09
C SER A 22 -0.78 6.85 -3.89
N ILE A 23 0.37 6.23 -3.66
CA ILE A 23 0.57 5.41 -2.47
C ILE A 23 1.83 5.85 -1.76
N VAL A 24 1.91 5.57 -0.49
CA VAL A 24 3.09 5.87 0.32
C VAL A 24 3.63 4.55 0.86
N LEU A 25 4.91 4.31 0.59
CA LEU A 25 5.60 3.15 1.12
C LEU A 25 6.44 3.59 2.31
N GLU A 26 6.20 3.00 3.46
CA GLU A 26 6.96 3.29 4.66
C GLU A 26 7.93 2.13 4.89
N GLU A 27 9.21 2.39 4.64
CA GLU A 27 10.24 1.36 4.73
C GLU A 27 10.57 1.06 6.18
N TRP A 28 10.61 -0.23 6.51
CA TRP A 28 10.93 -0.69 7.85
C TRP A 28 12.43 -0.68 8.08
N LYS A 29 12.84 -0.38 9.31
CA LYS A 29 14.25 -0.25 9.64
C LYS A 29 14.95 -1.60 9.79
N ASP A 30 14.39 -2.48 10.57
CA ASP A 30 15.08 -3.68 10.99
C ASP A 30 14.69 -4.93 10.23
N GLU A 31 13.70 -4.83 9.37
CA GLU A 31 13.23 -5.94 8.56
C GLU A 31 13.06 -5.47 7.13
N ARG A 32 13.12 -6.41 6.21
CA ARG A 32 12.82 -6.08 4.84
C ARG A 32 11.32 -5.97 4.67
N GLY A 33 10.88 -4.81 4.30
CA GLY A 33 9.47 -4.64 4.03
C GLY A 33 9.01 -3.20 4.07
N TYR A 34 7.77 -3.02 3.67
CA TYR A 34 7.15 -1.72 3.55
C TYR A 34 5.71 -1.81 4.02
N THR A 35 5.29 -0.81 4.80
CA THR A 35 3.87 -0.58 5.03
C THR A 35 3.38 0.30 3.88
N VAL A 36 2.24 -0.06 3.32
CA VAL A 36 1.67 0.64 2.18
C VAL A 36 0.42 1.37 2.64
N ARG A 37 0.40 2.68 2.39
CA ARG A 37 -0.77 3.49 2.70
C ARG A 37 -1.28 4.17 1.44
N VAL A 38 -2.59 4.32 1.37
CA VAL A 38 -3.23 4.99 0.23
C VAL A 38 -3.91 6.25 0.77
N PRO A 39 -3.31 7.43 0.56
CA PRO A 39 -3.86 8.65 1.17
C PRO A 39 -5.32 8.93 0.85
N LYS A 40 -5.76 8.64 -0.36
CA LYS A 40 -7.16 8.87 -0.73
C LYS A 40 -8.11 7.82 -0.16
N LEU A 41 -7.58 6.70 0.28
CA LEU A 41 -8.36 5.62 0.86
C LEU A 41 -7.68 5.19 2.15
N PRO A 42 -7.77 6.03 3.19
CA PRO A 42 -6.96 5.81 4.40
C PRO A 42 -7.28 4.52 5.14
N GLU A 43 -8.41 3.91 4.86
CA GLU A 43 -8.73 2.62 5.46
C GLU A 43 -7.89 1.49 4.86
N ILE A 44 -7.24 1.73 3.72
CA ILE A 44 -6.39 0.72 3.09
C ILE A 44 -4.99 0.82 3.64
N VAL A 45 -4.58 -0.20 4.36
CA VAL A 45 -3.20 -0.35 4.83
C VAL A 45 -2.80 -1.77 4.55
N THR A 46 -1.73 -1.93 3.78
CA THR A 46 -1.23 -3.25 3.46
C THR A 46 0.29 -3.25 3.54
N GLU A 47 0.93 -4.33 3.14
CA GLU A 47 2.39 -4.42 3.24
C GLU A 47 2.94 -5.32 2.15
N GLY A 48 4.24 -5.17 1.90
CA GLY A 48 4.93 -6.00 0.95
C GLY A 48 6.41 -6.00 1.27
N ASN A 49 7.10 -7.09 0.93
CA ASN A 49 8.51 -7.21 1.25
C ASN A 49 9.43 -6.66 0.17
N SER A 50 8.88 -6.08 -0.87
CA SER A 50 9.63 -5.39 -1.91
C SER A 50 8.75 -4.31 -2.49
N ILE A 51 9.37 -3.37 -3.21
CA ILE A 51 8.60 -2.29 -3.84
C ILE A 51 7.62 -2.86 -4.86
N LYS A 52 8.07 -3.83 -5.65
CA LYS A 52 7.21 -4.46 -6.64
C LYS A 52 6.01 -5.13 -5.97
N LYS A 53 6.26 -5.87 -4.90
CA LYS A 53 5.19 -6.55 -4.19
C LYS A 53 4.26 -5.57 -3.50
N ALA A 54 4.84 -4.51 -2.93
CA ALA A 54 4.05 -3.48 -2.28
C ALA A 54 3.10 -2.81 -3.27
N LYS A 55 3.58 -2.52 -4.47
CA LYS A 55 2.73 -1.92 -5.51
C LYS A 55 1.62 -2.89 -5.91
N LYS A 56 1.94 -4.16 -6.05
CA LYS A 56 0.95 -5.16 -6.39
C LYS A 56 -0.13 -5.27 -5.32
N MET A 57 0.28 -5.30 -4.07
CA MET A 57 -0.67 -5.38 -2.97
C MET A 57 -1.55 -4.15 -2.90
N ALA A 58 -0.97 -2.97 -3.15
CA ALA A 58 -1.75 -1.74 -3.17
C ALA A 58 -2.78 -1.78 -4.28
N LYS A 59 -2.37 -2.19 -5.46
CA LYS A 59 -3.29 -2.29 -6.59
C LYS A 59 -4.45 -3.22 -6.29
N GLU A 60 -4.16 -4.39 -5.75
CA GLU A 60 -5.20 -5.35 -5.43
C GLU A 60 -6.14 -4.82 -4.36
N ALA A 61 -5.58 -4.20 -3.33
CA ALA A 61 -6.40 -3.67 -2.26
C ALA A 61 -7.31 -2.54 -2.74
N ILE A 62 -6.78 -1.67 -3.59
CA ILE A 62 -7.59 -0.59 -4.15
C ILE A 62 -8.70 -1.15 -5.02
N GLU A 63 -8.38 -2.10 -5.88
CA GLU A 63 -9.38 -2.66 -6.77
C GLU A 63 -10.45 -3.41 -6.00
N LEU A 64 -10.08 -4.12 -4.96
CA LEU A 64 -11.05 -4.80 -4.11
C LEU A 64 -11.98 -3.82 -3.41
N ARG A 65 -11.47 -2.64 -3.07
CA ARG A 65 -12.29 -1.62 -2.42
C ARG A 65 -13.45 -1.17 -3.29
N PHE A 66 -13.25 -1.21 -4.60
CA PHE A 66 -14.26 -0.78 -5.55
C PHE A 66 -15.08 -1.92 -6.12
N VAL A 67 -14.76 -3.15 -5.76
CA VAL A 67 -15.60 -4.25 -6.16
C VAL A 67 -16.88 -4.12 -5.38
N SER A 68 -17.94 -3.87 -6.10
CA SER A 68 -19.23 -3.78 -5.47
C SER A 68 -19.63 -5.16 -5.02
N VAL A 69 -19.71 -5.33 -3.73
CA VAL A 69 -20.22 -6.58 -3.22
C VAL A 69 -21.71 -6.46 -3.23
N THR A 70 -22.25 -6.69 -4.37
CA THR A 70 -23.68 -6.88 -4.42
C THR A 70 -23.90 -8.33 -4.11
N SER A 71 -24.16 -8.52 -2.98
CA SER A 71 -24.69 -9.84 -2.67
C SER A 71 -26.18 -9.77 -2.76
#